data_0c119ca19a0c845822794e1a515b34a8
#
_entry.id   0c119ca19a0c845822794e1a515b34a8
#
_cell.length_a   1.000
_cell.length_b   1.000
_cell.length_c   1.000
_cell.angle_alpha   90.00
_cell.angle_beta   90.00
_cell.angle_gamma   90.00
#
_symmetry.space_group_name_H-M   'P 1'
#
loop_
_entity.id
_entity.type
_entity.pdbx_description
1 polymer ?
#
loop_
_entity_poly.entity_id
_entity_poly.type
_entity_poly.pdbx_seq_one_letter_code
_entity_poly.pdbx_strand_id
1 'polypeptide(L)'
;MSTVVSTVVSTVVSTVGGTSGRPVGWGTVKSFEQLYAELAEKAQTRPEGSGTVAQLDAGVHAIGKKIVEEAAEVWMAAEYESNDEAAEEISQLLYHLQVLMLAKGISLDDVYSHL
;
A
#
# COMPACT_ATOMS: atom_id res chain seq x y z
N MET A 1 4.32 -13.21 10.15
CA MET A 1 4.27 -12.98 8.77
C MET A 1 3.61 -11.69 8.41
N SER A 2 2.36 -11.55 8.65
CA SER A 2 1.71 -10.33 8.33
C SER A 2 2.24 -9.19 9.19
N THR A 3 2.84 -9.49 10.33
CA THR A 3 3.34 -8.45 11.20
C THR A 3 4.35 -7.54 10.49
N VAL A 4 5.25 -8.14 9.71
CA VAL A 4 6.25 -7.34 9.03
C VAL A 4 5.61 -6.49 7.95
N VAL A 5 4.70 -7.09 7.21
CA VAL A 5 4.02 -6.37 6.14
C VAL A 5 3.14 -5.28 6.73
N SER A 6 2.43 -5.59 7.79
CA SER A 6 1.59 -4.60 8.43
C SER A 6 2.41 -3.43 8.93
N THR A 7 3.61 -3.71 9.43
CA THR A 7 4.46 -2.64 9.91
C THR A 7 4.85 -1.69 8.77
N VAL A 8 5.14 -2.25 7.60
CA VAL A 8 5.48 -1.43 6.45
C VAL A 8 4.31 -0.54 6.06
N VAL A 9 3.14 -1.11 5.99
CA VAL A 9 1.97 -0.34 5.62
C VAL A 9 1.66 0.70 6.69
N SER A 10 1.76 0.33 7.94
CA SER A 10 1.51 1.27 9.00
C SER A 10 2.47 2.44 8.95
N THR A 11 3.72 2.17 8.61
CA THR A 11 4.68 3.23 8.49
C THR A 11 4.31 4.20 7.39
N VAL A 12 3.88 3.66 6.25
CA VAL A 12 3.46 4.50 5.14
C VAL A 12 2.24 5.32 5.52
N VAL A 13 1.27 4.67 6.09
CA VAL A 13 0.05 5.36 6.49
C VAL A 13 0.34 6.38 7.56
N SER A 14 1.17 6.05 8.52
CA SER A 14 1.50 6.98 9.56
C SER A 14 2.24 8.19 9.04
N THR A 15 3.11 7.97 8.08
CA THR A 15 3.83 9.09 7.51
C THR A 15 2.87 10.06 6.87
N VAL A 16 1.92 9.53 6.17
CA VAL A 16 0.95 10.34 5.51
C VAL A 16 -0.07 10.83 6.47
N GLY A 17 -0.60 9.92 7.25
CA GLY A 17 -1.63 10.32 8.12
C GLY A 17 -1.07 10.87 9.35
N GLY A 18 0.19 10.96 9.40
CA GLY A 18 0.83 11.44 10.57
C GLY A 18 0.32 12.73 10.99
N THR A 19 -0.33 13.29 10.12
CA THR A 19 -0.93 14.50 10.44
C THR A 19 -2.11 14.14 11.22
N SER A 20 -2.13 13.02 11.72
CA SER A 20 -3.21 12.62 12.30
C SER A 20 -3.60 13.54 13.29
N GLY A 21 -3.45 13.53 14.22
CA GLY A 21 -3.98 14.44 15.08
C GLY A 21 -5.27 14.91 14.60
N ARG A 22 -5.53 14.87 13.41
CA ARG A 22 -6.68 15.48 12.96
C ARG A 22 -7.83 14.57 13.07
N PRO A 23 -8.92 15.17 13.04
CA PRO A 23 -10.17 14.54 13.19
C PRO A 23 -10.28 13.46 12.23
N VAL A 24 -10.91 12.54 12.69
CA VAL A 24 -11.12 11.54 11.95
C VAL A 24 -11.60 11.69 10.66
N GLY A 25 -11.08 11.05 9.86
CA GLY A 25 -11.70 10.82 8.79
C GLY A 25 -11.40 11.59 7.67
N TRP A 26 -12.05 12.49 7.44
CA TRP A 26 -11.90 13.23 6.28
C TRP A 26 -10.62 13.93 6.37
N GLY A 27 -9.88 14.06 5.48
CA GLY A 27 -8.61 14.68 5.47
C GLY A 27 -7.48 13.71 5.73
N THR A 28 -7.75 12.65 6.47
CA THR A 28 -6.74 11.67 6.69
C THR A 28 -6.96 10.44 5.84
N VAL A 29 -8.16 10.29 5.31
CA VAL A 29 -8.48 9.19 4.44
C VAL A 29 -8.13 9.59 3.03
N LYS A 30 -7.44 8.74 2.31
CA LYS A 30 -7.08 9.05 0.94
C LYS A 30 -7.70 8.04 0.00
N SER A 31 -7.95 8.48 -1.21
CA SER A 31 -8.48 7.62 -2.23
C SER A 31 -7.36 6.79 -2.84
N PHE A 32 -7.73 5.83 -3.65
CA PHE A 32 -6.77 5.01 -4.36
C PHE A 32 -5.89 5.89 -5.25
N GLU A 33 -6.50 6.89 -5.90
CA GLU A 33 -5.76 7.81 -6.77
C GLU A 33 -4.79 8.67 -5.98
N GLN A 34 -5.21 9.14 -4.81
CA GLN A 34 -4.35 9.96 -3.99
C GLN A 34 -3.15 9.16 -3.48
N LEU A 35 -3.37 7.91 -3.12
CA LEU A 35 -2.28 7.07 -2.69
C LEU A 35 -1.29 6.87 -3.83
N TYR A 36 -1.79 6.61 -5.04
CA TYR A 36 -0.89 6.40 -6.17
C TYR A 36 -0.04 7.64 -6.43
N ALA A 37 -0.65 8.82 -6.40
CA ALA A 37 0.09 10.06 -6.62
C ALA A 37 1.17 10.25 -5.57
N GLU A 38 0.85 9.94 -4.34
CA GLU A 38 1.79 10.07 -3.25
C GLU A 38 2.96 9.11 -3.39
N LEU A 39 2.67 7.86 -3.75
CA LEU A 39 3.72 6.87 -3.93
C LEU A 39 4.59 7.21 -5.15
N ALA A 40 3.98 7.76 -6.20
CA ALA A 40 4.73 8.18 -7.37
C ALA A 40 5.70 9.31 -7.01
N GLU A 41 5.28 10.20 -6.15
CA GLU A 41 6.16 11.27 -5.70
C GLU A 41 7.32 10.70 -4.88
N LYS A 42 7.05 9.75 -4.01
CA LYS A 42 8.09 9.11 -3.23
C LYS A 42 9.09 8.37 -4.12
N ALA A 43 8.61 7.81 -5.22
CA ALA A 43 9.49 7.13 -6.15
C ALA A 43 10.47 8.11 -6.79
N GLN A 44 10.07 9.36 -6.95
CA GLN A 44 10.93 10.36 -7.53
C GLN A 44 11.82 11.04 -6.51
N THR A 45 11.28 11.43 -5.38
CA THR A 45 12.04 12.16 -4.37
C THR A 45 12.89 11.24 -3.52
N ARG A 46 12.53 9.96 -3.45
CA ARG A 46 13.29 8.92 -2.74
C ARG A 46 13.65 9.34 -1.32
N PRO A 47 12.65 9.64 -0.49
CA PRO A 47 12.94 10.07 0.88
C PRO A 47 13.66 8.98 1.64
N GLU A 48 14.62 9.42 2.45
CA GLU A 48 15.42 8.49 3.20
C GLU A 48 14.55 7.73 4.20
N GLY A 49 14.77 6.43 4.31
CA GLY A 49 13.98 5.61 5.23
C GLY A 49 12.63 5.17 4.71
N SER A 50 12.32 5.50 3.46
CA SER A 50 11.02 5.15 2.91
C SER A 50 10.92 3.66 2.61
N GLY A 51 9.89 3.01 3.15
CA GLY A 51 9.62 1.62 2.83
C GLY A 51 9.25 1.43 1.37
N THR A 52 8.58 2.42 0.78
CA THR A 52 8.22 2.36 -0.63
C THR A 52 9.46 2.34 -1.51
N VAL A 53 10.42 3.21 -1.22
CA VAL A 53 11.65 3.26 -1.97
C VAL A 53 12.40 1.93 -1.84
N ALA A 54 12.44 1.38 -0.62
CA ALA A 54 13.12 0.11 -0.39
C ALA A 54 12.48 -1.01 -1.23
N GLN A 55 11.16 -1.04 -1.34
CA GLN A 55 10.50 -2.04 -2.14
C GLN A 55 10.78 -1.86 -3.63
N LEU A 56 10.76 -0.62 -4.10
CA LEU A 56 11.06 -0.36 -5.49
C LEU A 56 12.48 -0.80 -5.82
N ASP A 57 13.42 -0.54 -4.92
CA ASP A 57 14.80 -0.94 -5.12
C ASP A 57 14.96 -2.46 -5.09
N ALA A 58 14.14 -3.15 -4.31
CA ALA A 58 14.21 -4.59 -4.23
C ALA A 58 13.70 -5.27 -5.50
N GLY A 59 12.83 -4.61 -6.23
CA GLY A 59 12.43 -5.08 -7.55
C GLY A 59 11.13 -5.85 -7.60
N VAL A 60 10.69 -6.13 -8.81
CA VAL A 60 9.40 -6.73 -9.09
C VAL A 60 9.21 -8.08 -8.38
N HIS A 61 10.25 -8.89 -8.36
CA HIS A 61 10.10 -10.22 -7.74
C HIS A 61 9.79 -10.09 -6.24
N ALA A 62 10.51 -9.22 -5.54
CA ALA A 62 10.29 -9.03 -4.12
C ALA A 62 8.91 -8.42 -3.85
N ILE A 63 8.50 -7.48 -4.70
CA ILE A 63 7.18 -6.88 -4.58
C ILE A 63 6.10 -7.94 -4.79
N GLY A 64 6.31 -8.82 -5.78
CA GLY A 64 5.35 -9.89 -6.07
C GLY A 64 5.18 -10.83 -4.88
N LYS A 65 6.27 -11.13 -4.18
CA LYS A 65 6.17 -11.98 -2.99
C LYS A 65 5.32 -11.30 -1.91
N LYS A 66 5.47 -9.99 -1.76
CA LYS A 66 4.64 -9.26 -0.80
C LYS A 66 3.18 -9.31 -1.20
N ILE A 67 2.89 -9.20 -2.48
CA ILE A 67 1.50 -9.25 -2.96
C ILE A 67 0.87 -10.60 -2.61
N VAL A 68 1.61 -11.69 -2.81
CA VAL A 68 1.08 -13.01 -2.49
C VAL A 68 0.83 -13.13 -0.98
N GLU A 69 1.75 -12.61 -0.17
CA GLU A 69 1.58 -12.65 1.28
C GLU A 69 0.35 -11.86 1.70
N GLU A 70 0.17 -10.68 1.15
CA GLU A 70 -0.98 -9.85 1.51
C GLU A 70 -2.30 -10.45 1.01
N ALA A 71 -2.28 -11.07 -0.15
CA ALA A 71 -3.48 -11.73 -0.64
C ALA A 71 -3.90 -12.85 0.30
N ALA A 72 -2.93 -13.59 0.82
CA ALA A 72 -3.23 -14.64 1.78
C ALA A 72 -3.80 -14.05 3.07
N GLU A 73 -3.25 -12.92 3.52
CA GLU A 73 -3.73 -12.27 4.73
C GLU A 73 -5.15 -11.76 4.56
N VAL A 74 -5.49 -11.25 3.36
CA VAL A 74 -6.85 -10.80 3.08
C VAL A 74 -7.81 -11.98 3.22
N TRP A 75 -7.45 -13.12 2.64
CA TRP A 75 -8.29 -14.31 2.71
C TRP A 75 -8.47 -14.75 4.16
N MET A 76 -7.37 -14.86 4.90
CA MET A 76 -7.43 -15.32 6.26
C MET A 76 -8.26 -14.38 7.14
N ALA A 77 -8.08 -13.09 6.95
CA ALA A 77 -8.84 -12.12 7.73
C ALA A 77 -10.32 -12.19 7.39
N ALA A 78 -10.65 -12.32 6.11
CA ALA A 78 -12.04 -12.38 5.70
C ALA A 78 -12.73 -13.63 6.22
N GLU A 79 -11.99 -14.72 6.34
CA GLU A 79 -12.58 -15.97 6.75
C GLU A 79 -12.62 -16.16 8.26
N TYR A 80 -11.63 -15.64 8.96
CA TYR A 80 -11.46 -15.94 10.37
C TYR A 80 -11.42 -14.73 11.30
N GLU A 81 -11.41 -13.55 10.78
CA GLU A 81 -11.29 -12.35 11.60
C GLU A 81 -12.45 -11.41 11.35
N SER A 82 -12.32 -10.17 11.81
CA SER A 82 -13.42 -9.23 11.68
C SER A 82 -13.39 -8.54 10.32
N ASN A 83 -14.50 -7.92 9.96
CA ASN A 83 -14.55 -7.14 8.74
C ASN A 83 -13.56 -5.99 8.77
N ASP A 84 -13.34 -5.41 9.94
CA ASP A 84 -12.40 -4.31 10.06
C ASP A 84 -10.99 -4.78 9.77
N GLU A 85 -10.64 -5.95 10.28
CA GLU A 85 -9.32 -6.52 10.02
C GLU A 85 -9.16 -6.89 8.55
N ALA A 86 -10.23 -7.43 7.95
CA ALA A 86 -10.18 -7.76 6.53
C ALA A 86 -10.01 -6.48 5.70
N ALA A 87 -10.69 -5.41 6.07
CA ALA A 87 -10.55 -4.15 5.36
C ALA A 87 -9.12 -3.61 5.46
N GLU A 88 -8.51 -3.77 6.62
CA GLU A 88 -7.13 -3.34 6.80
C GLU A 88 -6.19 -4.12 5.89
N GLU A 89 -6.37 -5.45 5.83
CA GLU A 89 -5.52 -6.26 4.97
C GLU A 89 -5.73 -5.94 3.49
N ILE A 90 -6.97 -5.63 3.11
CA ILE A 90 -7.24 -5.22 1.74
C ILE A 90 -6.48 -3.94 1.42
N SER A 91 -6.47 -2.99 2.35
CA SER A 91 -5.76 -1.73 2.09
C SER A 91 -4.27 -1.98 1.91
N GLN A 92 -3.71 -2.93 2.66
CA GLN A 92 -2.30 -3.28 2.52
C GLN A 92 -2.04 -3.92 1.15
N LEU A 93 -2.94 -4.76 0.69
CA LEU A 93 -2.80 -5.36 -0.63
C LEU A 93 -2.84 -4.29 -1.71
N LEU A 94 -3.75 -3.34 -1.60
CA LEU A 94 -3.85 -2.26 -2.57
C LEU A 94 -2.55 -1.45 -2.62
N TYR A 95 -1.94 -1.22 -1.47
CA TYR A 95 -0.67 -0.50 -1.40
C TYR A 95 0.41 -1.25 -2.21
N HIS A 96 0.55 -2.55 -1.97
CA HIS A 96 1.60 -3.30 -2.65
C HIS A 96 1.33 -3.42 -4.15
N LEU A 97 0.05 -3.47 -4.55
CA LEU A 97 -0.28 -3.48 -5.97
C LEU A 97 0.15 -2.18 -6.62
N GLN A 98 -0.02 -1.05 -5.93
CA GLN A 98 0.41 0.22 -6.49
C GLN A 98 1.93 0.33 -6.57
N VAL A 99 2.63 -0.24 -5.59
CA VAL A 99 4.10 -0.26 -5.68
C VAL A 99 4.53 -1.06 -6.90
N LEU A 100 3.86 -2.17 -7.18
CA LEU A 100 4.15 -2.96 -8.37
C LEU A 100 3.87 -2.15 -9.63
N MET A 101 2.77 -1.41 -9.66
CA MET A 101 2.44 -0.57 -10.81
C MET A 101 3.57 0.41 -11.07
N LEU A 102 4.06 1.06 -10.01
CA LEU A 102 5.15 2.02 -10.17
C LEU A 102 6.42 1.34 -10.67
N ALA A 103 6.73 0.17 -10.15
CA ALA A 103 7.92 -0.55 -10.57
C ALA A 103 7.86 -0.93 -12.03
N LYS A 104 6.66 -1.15 -12.56
CA LYS A 104 6.48 -1.55 -13.95
C LYS A 104 6.12 -0.39 -14.87
N GLY A 105 5.90 0.78 -14.33
CA GLY A 105 5.48 1.91 -15.13
C GLY A 105 4.05 1.80 -15.62
N ILE A 106 3.20 1.14 -14.86
CA ILE A 106 1.79 0.98 -15.20
C ILE A 106 1.00 2.09 -14.54
N SER A 107 0.21 2.80 -15.32
CA SER A 107 -0.58 3.92 -14.78
C SER A 107 -1.93 3.44 -14.28
N LEU A 108 -2.59 4.30 -13.53
CA LEU A 108 -3.97 4.00 -13.11
C LEU A 108 -4.88 3.85 -14.33
N ASP A 109 -4.69 4.71 -15.33
CA ASP A 109 -5.50 4.61 -16.53
C ASP A 109 -5.29 3.29 -17.24
N ASP A 110 -4.07 2.78 -17.25
CA ASP A 110 -3.80 1.47 -17.84
C ASP A 110 -4.66 0.40 -17.17
N VAL A 111 -4.74 0.43 -15.84
CA VAL A 111 -5.52 -0.56 -15.11
C VAL A 111 -7.01 -0.32 -15.35
N TYR A 112 -7.44 0.92 -15.25
CA TYR A 112 -8.86 1.25 -15.37
C TYR A 112 -9.41 0.90 -16.75
N SER A 113 -8.56 0.95 -17.78
CA SER A 113 -9.02 0.66 -19.13
C SER A 113 -9.48 -0.80 -19.27
N HIS A 114 -9.10 -1.67 -18.35
CA HIS A 114 -9.50 -3.06 -18.38
C HIS A 114 -10.70 -3.35 -17.48
N LEU A 115 -11.20 -2.38 -16.77
CA LEU A 115 -12.36 -2.57 -15.92
C LEU A 115 -13.63 -2.28 -16.68
#